data_f9d5b96e68b1d12bf243b16c314a0174
#
_entry.id   f9d5b96e68b1d12bf243b16c314a0174
#
_cell.length_a   1.000
_cell.length_b   1.000
_cell.length_c   1.000
_cell.angle_alpha   90.00
_cell.angle_beta   90.00
_cell.angle_gamma   90.00
#
_symmetry.space_group_name_H-M   'P 1'
#
loop_
_entity.id
_entity.type
_entity.pdbx_description
1 polymer ?
#
loop_
_entity_poly.entity_id
_entity_poly.type
_entity_poly.pdbx_seq_one_letter_code
_entity_poly.pdbx_strand_id
1 'polypeptide(L)'
;MVEQGVFTIVEVSTGSEYSLSDSITIEPVVVPHRAELSDMHAFIVRGPTRSLLFLPDHDRWDETLNHYHAPNIRSWLASMNVDIALVDGTFWSADELVGRTQHEVPHPPVSETLERLGCRKQNDPEIVFIHMNHTNPLHDVNSEEHSEVTALGWRVGEQGMTFTL
;
A
#
# COMPACT_ATOMS: atom_id res chain seq x y z
N MET A 1 1.02 29.54 10.33
CA MET A 1 -0.28 28.81 10.36
C MET A 1 -0.48 28.10 11.70
N VAL A 2 0.49 27.35 12.23
CA VAL A 2 0.42 26.77 13.60
C VAL A 2 0.35 27.90 14.63
N GLU A 3 1.26 28.86 14.58
CA GLU A 3 1.29 30.04 15.48
C GLU A 3 0.03 30.90 15.41
N GLN A 4 -0.73 30.83 14.34
CA GLN A 4 -2.00 31.54 14.14
C GLN A 4 -3.23 30.71 14.56
N GLY A 5 -3.03 29.52 15.12
CA GLY A 5 -4.09 28.62 15.56
C GLY A 5 -4.94 28.02 14.43
N VAL A 6 -4.44 28.04 13.17
CA VAL A 6 -5.14 27.42 12.03
C VAL A 6 -4.99 25.91 12.05
N PHE A 7 -3.83 25.41 12.55
CA PHE A 7 -3.56 23.98 12.70
C PHE A 7 -3.04 23.71 14.12
N THR A 8 -3.39 22.52 14.61
CA THR A 8 -2.74 21.91 15.77
C THR A 8 -1.93 20.72 15.27
N ILE A 9 -0.64 20.68 15.63
CA ILE A 9 0.21 19.52 15.35
C ILE A 9 0.00 18.52 16.47
N VAL A 10 -0.30 17.27 16.10
CA VAL A 10 -0.36 16.13 17.02
C VAL A 10 0.78 15.20 16.64
N GLU A 11 1.71 14.98 17.56
CA GLU A 11 2.77 13.98 17.36
C GLU A 11 2.16 12.60 17.50
N VAL A 12 2.51 11.72 16.55
CA VAL A 12 2.06 10.32 16.54
C VAL A 12 3.27 9.39 16.65
N SER A 13 3.08 8.26 17.31
CA SER A 13 4.09 7.22 17.47
C SER A 13 3.67 5.95 16.76
N THR A 14 4.61 5.30 16.10
CA THR A 14 4.39 4.00 15.46
C THR A 14 3.83 2.98 16.44
N GLY A 15 2.88 2.17 15.98
CA GLY A 15 2.25 1.11 16.77
C GLY A 15 1.26 1.62 17.81
N SER A 16 0.92 2.92 17.79
CA SER A 16 -0.12 3.49 18.65
C SER A 16 -1.35 3.82 17.81
N GLU A 17 -2.52 3.53 18.35
CA GLU A 17 -3.79 3.88 17.70
C GLU A 17 -4.26 5.28 18.12
N TYR A 18 -4.77 6.03 17.17
CA TYR A 18 -5.30 7.38 17.36
C TYR A 18 -6.74 7.45 16.86
N SER A 19 -7.66 7.95 17.68
CA SER A 19 -9.05 8.12 17.27
C SER A 19 -9.19 9.28 16.28
N LEU A 20 -9.82 9.00 15.14
CA LEU A 20 -10.26 10.01 14.15
C LEU A 20 -11.73 10.38 14.38
N SER A 21 -12.53 9.44 14.90
CA SER A 21 -13.93 9.62 15.29
C SER A 21 -14.31 8.61 16.38
N ASP A 22 -15.56 8.56 16.76
CA ASP A 22 -16.08 7.59 17.76
C ASP A 22 -15.92 6.14 17.29
N SER A 23 -15.78 5.89 15.99
CA SER A 23 -15.76 4.54 15.41
C SER A 23 -14.58 4.27 14.47
N ILE A 24 -13.71 5.25 14.25
CA ILE A 24 -12.55 5.12 13.35
C ILE A 24 -11.27 5.44 14.09
N THR A 25 -10.31 4.53 14.01
CA THR A 25 -8.93 4.76 14.49
C THR A 25 -7.94 4.68 13.34
N ILE A 26 -6.75 5.27 13.53
CA ILE A 26 -5.63 5.18 12.61
C ILE A 26 -4.36 4.80 13.38
N GLU A 27 -3.58 3.90 12.81
CA GLU A 27 -2.31 3.40 13.35
C GLU A 27 -1.20 3.62 12.32
N PRO A 28 -0.15 4.41 12.64
CA PRO A 28 1.04 4.52 11.79
C PRO A 28 1.88 3.24 11.87
N VAL A 29 2.27 2.72 10.70
CA VAL A 29 3.08 1.50 10.55
C VAL A 29 4.34 1.88 9.79
N VAL A 30 5.53 1.66 10.38
CA VAL A 30 6.81 1.94 9.71
C VAL A 30 6.95 1.05 8.49
N VAL A 31 7.35 1.62 7.38
CA VAL A 31 7.76 0.87 6.20
C VAL A 31 9.14 1.36 5.73
N PRO A 32 10.05 0.46 5.37
CA PRO A 32 11.31 0.85 4.79
C PRO A 32 11.09 1.66 3.51
N HIS A 33 11.62 2.86 3.51
CA HIS A 33 11.65 3.77 2.38
C HIS A 33 12.77 4.78 2.62
N ARG A 34 13.14 5.55 1.59
CA ARG A 34 14.14 6.62 1.70
C ARG A 34 13.74 7.62 2.78
N ALA A 35 14.44 7.59 3.89
CA ALA A 35 14.13 8.38 5.09
C ALA A 35 15.19 9.47 5.36
N GLU A 36 15.78 10.07 4.31
CA GLU A 36 16.83 11.09 4.48
C GLU A 36 16.33 12.37 5.15
N LEU A 37 15.05 12.69 4.98
CA LEU A 37 14.45 13.94 5.49
C LEU A 37 13.22 13.73 6.38
N SER A 38 12.58 12.57 6.29
CA SER A 38 11.37 12.25 7.07
C SER A 38 11.17 10.75 7.16
N ASP A 39 10.53 10.30 8.25
CA ASP A 39 10.10 8.91 8.39
C ASP A 39 8.98 8.58 7.41
N MET A 40 8.99 7.37 6.87
CA MET A 40 7.92 6.85 6.02
C MET A 40 7.01 5.90 6.78
N HIS A 41 5.71 6.12 6.65
CA HIS A 41 4.71 5.29 7.31
C HIS A 41 3.62 4.88 6.31
N ALA A 42 3.22 3.61 6.41
CA ALA A 42 1.89 3.19 6.01
C ALA A 42 0.91 3.51 7.15
N PHE A 43 -0.38 3.42 6.87
CA PHE A 43 -1.41 3.66 7.87
C PHE A 43 -2.44 2.53 7.84
N ILE A 44 -2.79 2.02 9.01
CA ILE A 44 -3.95 1.13 9.15
C ILE A 44 -5.12 1.95 9.67
N VAL A 45 -6.20 2.00 8.92
CA VAL A 45 -7.46 2.61 9.32
C VAL A 45 -8.40 1.50 9.75
N ARG A 46 -8.84 1.53 11.00
CA ARG A 46 -9.75 0.54 11.56
C ARG A 46 -11.13 1.15 11.74
N GLY A 47 -12.11 0.52 11.12
CA GLY A 47 -13.52 0.85 11.30
C GLY A 47 -14.24 -0.19 12.13
N PRO A 48 -15.57 -0.07 12.29
CA PRO A 48 -16.38 -0.97 13.10
C PRO A 48 -16.39 -2.42 12.61
N THR A 49 -16.19 -2.66 11.32
CA THR A 49 -16.35 -3.97 10.69
C THR A 49 -15.14 -4.45 9.92
N ARG A 50 -14.33 -3.54 9.37
CA ARG A 50 -13.17 -3.85 8.53
C ARG A 50 -12.03 -2.90 8.80
N SER A 51 -10.84 -3.35 8.45
CA SER A 51 -9.60 -2.58 8.52
C SER A 51 -8.98 -2.40 7.13
N LEU A 52 -8.35 -1.25 6.89
CA LEU A 52 -7.72 -0.90 5.64
C LEU A 52 -6.28 -0.47 5.89
N LEU A 53 -5.34 -1.11 5.21
CA LEU A 53 -3.95 -0.65 5.10
C LEU A 53 -3.82 0.30 3.91
N PHE A 54 -3.25 1.48 4.14
CA PHE A 54 -2.85 2.43 3.10
C PHE A 54 -1.33 2.44 3.00
N LEU A 55 -0.80 1.77 1.96
CA LEU A 55 0.62 1.63 1.66
C LEU A 55 0.88 2.08 0.21
N PRO A 56 0.83 3.38 -0.09
CA PRO A 56 0.97 3.88 -1.46
C PRO A 56 2.41 3.81 -1.97
N ASP A 57 3.38 3.71 -1.08
CA ASP A 57 4.79 3.88 -1.41
C ASP A 57 5.67 3.09 -0.44
N HIS A 58 6.60 2.27 -0.95
CA HIS A 58 7.65 1.63 -0.18
C HIS A 58 8.76 1.10 -1.11
N ASP A 59 9.97 0.87 -0.58
CA ASP A 59 11.11 0.54 -1.43
C ASP A 59 11.03 -0.88 -2.00
N ARG A 60 10.87 -1.90 -1.16
CA ARG A 60 10.91 -3.31 -1.56
C ARG A 60 10.15 -4.21 -0.61
N TRP A 61 9.50 -5.24 -1.15
CA TRP A 61 8.85 -6.26 -0.32
C TRP A 61 9.81 -6.98 0.61
N ASP A 62 11.01 -7.32 0.15
CA ASP A 62 11.98 -8.02 1.00
C ASP A 62 12.39 -7.20 2.23
N GLU A 63 12.57 -5.90 2.08
CA GLU A 63 12.91 -5.00 3.19
C GLU A 63 11.74 -4.88 4.17
N THR A 64 10.52 -4.69 3.66
CA THR A 64 9.31 -4.62 4.48
C THR A 64 9.06 -5.93 5.23
N LEU A 65 9.12 -7.07 4.53
CA LEU A 65 8.90 -8.38 5.14
C LEU A 65 9.98 -8.74 6.17
N ASN A 66 11.25 -8.42 5.89
CA ASN A 66 12.34 -8.63 6.83
C ASN A 66 12.21 -7.77 8.09
N HIS A 67 11.80 -6.50 7.94
CA HIS A 67 11.55 -5.61 9.08
C HIS A 67 10.51 -6.19 10.04
N TYR A 68 9.46 -6.82 9.51
CA TYR A 68 8.38 -7.43 10.31
C TYR A 68 8.59 -8.92 10.60
N HIS A 69 9.73 -9.52 10.22
CA HIS A 69 9.98 -10.95 10.31
C HIS A 69 8.86 -11.81 9.70
N ALA A 70 8.22 -11.31 8.66
CA ALA A 70 7.11 -11.96 7.99
C ALA A 70 7.61 -12.81 6.82
N PRO A 71 7.16 -14.07 6.66
CA PRO A 71 7.63 -14.95 5.61
C PRO A 71 7.11 -14.58 4.21
N ASN A 72 6.02 -13.85 4.13
CA ASN A 72 5.40 -13.39 2.89
C ASN A 72 4.36 -12.28 3.15
N ILE A 73 3.87 -11.64 2.08
CA ILE A 73 2.90 -10.54 2.13
C ILE A 73 1.61 -10.95 2.87
N ARG A 74 1.07 -12.14 2.59
CA ARG A 74 -0.16 -12.63 3.25
C ARG A 74 0.00 -12.73 4.76
N SER A 75 1.10 -13.31 5.20
CA SER A 75 1.39 -13.46 6.63
C SER A 75 1.57 -12.12 7.31
N TRP A 76 2.20 -11.17 6.63
CA TRP A 76 2.38 -9.81 7.12
C TRP A 76 1.03 -9.11 7.29
N LEU A 77 0.19 -9.09 6.25
CA LEU A 77 -1.16 -8.49 6.30
C LEU A 77 -2.04 -9.16 7.36
N ALA A 78 -1.99 -10.49 7.46
CA ALA A 78 -2.73 -11.24 8.47
C ALA A 78 -2.29 -10.90 9.91
N SER A 79 -0.98 -10.69 10.15
CA SER A 79 -0.47 -10.31 11.47
C SER A 79 -0.98 -8.95 11.95
N MET A 80 -1.36 -8.07 11.01
CA MET A 80 -1.92 -6.76 11.29
C MET A 80 -3.46 -6.73 11.26
N ASN A 81 -4.12 -7.88 11.02
CA ASN A 81 -5.57 -8.00 10.87
C ASN A 81 -6.12 -7.03 9.80
N VAL A 82 -5.53 -7.04 8.61
CA VAL A 82 -5.91 -6.19 7.48
C VAL A 82 -6.91 -6.93 6.58
N ASP A 83 -8.06 -6.30 6.32
CA ASP A 83 -9.10 -6.81 5.42
C ASP A 83 -8.97 -6.25 4.00
N ILE A 84 -8.46 -5.03 3.87
CA ILE A 84 -8.25 -4.32 2.62
C ILE A 84 -6.83 -3.74 2.63
N ALA A 85 -6.06 -3.95 1.57
CA ALA A 85 -4.74 -3.35 1.42
C ALA A 85 -4.68 -2.54 0.12
N LEU A 86 -4.53 -1.22 0.26
CA LEU A 86 -4.20 -0.32 -0.84
C LEU A 86 -2.68 -0.27 -0.92
N VAL A 87 -2.12 -0.90 -1.95
CA VAL A 87 -0.67 -1.12 -2.06
C VAL A 87 -0.07 -0.36 -3.23
N ASP A 88 1.24 -0.15 -3.15
CA ASP A 88 2.04 0.48 -4.19
C ASP A 88 1.85 -0.22 -5.55
N GLY A 89 1.44 0.56 -6.53
CA GLY A 89 1.27 0.17 -7.92
C GLY A 89 1.98 1.13 -8.87
N THR A 90 3.03 1.81 -8.41
CA THR A 90 3.70 2.89 -9.17
C THR A 90 4.12 2.42 -10.56
N PHE A 91 4.78 1.28 -10.66
CA PHE A 91 5.24 0.72 -11.94
C PHE A 91 4.69 -0.70 -12.14
N TRP A 92 4.37 -1.03 -13.39
CA TRP A 92 4.03 -2.40 -13.77
C TRP A 92 5.25 -3.32 -13.67
N SER A 93 6.36 -2.90 -14.26
CA SER A 93 7.60 -3.69 -14.30
C SER A 93 8.84 -2.79 -14.11
N ALA A 94 9.97 -3.42 -13.82
CA ALA A 94 11.25 -2.73 -13.69
C ALA A 94 11.71 -2.04 -14.99
N ASP A 95 11.26 -2.53 -16.15
CA ASP A 95 11.61 -2.02 -17.48
C ASP A 95 10.80 -0.78 -17.89
N GLU A 96 9.76 -0.42 -17.12
CA GLU A 96 8.93 0.77 -17.39
C GLU A 96 9.73 2.08 -17.26
N LEU A 97 10.81 2.07 -16.50
CA LEU A 97 11.67 3.23 -16.28
C LEU A 97 12.67 3.43 -17.42
N VAL A 98 12.32 4.23 -18.41
CA VAL A 98 13.25 4.58 -19.51
C VAL A 98 14.39 5.46 -18.97
N GLY A 99 15.62 4.93 -19.02
CA GLY A 99 16.84 5.68 -18.66
C GLY A 99 17.12 5.82 -17.16
N ARG A 100 16.37 5.13 -16.31
CA ARG A 100 16.63 5.00 -14.86
C ARG A 100 16.56 3.53 -14.47
N THR A 101 17.26 3.18 -13.41
CA THR A 101 17.18 1.84 -12.84
C THR A 101 16.18 1.81 -11.67
N GLN A 102 15.56 0.67 -11.40
CA GLN A 102 14.70 0.47 -10.23
C GLN A 102 15.42 0.78 -8.90
N HIS A 103 16.77 0.70 -8.91
CA HIS A 103 17.58 1.07 -7.75
C HIS A 103 17.56 2.59 -7.49
N GLU A 104 17.38 3.41 -8.52
CA GLU A 104 17.33 4.87 -8.41
C GLU A 104 15.95 5.37 -8.03
N VAL A 105 14.90 4.61 -8.37
CA VAL A 105 13.50 4.90 -8.02
C VAL A 105 12.86 3.61 -7.49
N PRO A 106 13.13 3.24 -6.24
CA PRO A 106 12.68 1.98 -5.69
C PRO A 106 11.18 2.01 -5.42
N HIS A 107 10.48 1.12 -6.10
CA HIS A 107 9.10 0.73 -5.85
C HIS A 107 8.99 -0.74 -6.26
N PRO A 108 8.31 -1.61 -5.51
CA PRO A 108 8.12 -2.98 -5.96
C PRO A 108 7.19 -2.98 -7.17
N PRO A 109 7.60 -3.53 -8.33
CA PRO A 109 6.73 -3.62 -9.48
C PRO A 109 5.45 -4.39 -9.16
N VAL A 110 4.34 -4.02 -9.80
CA VAL A 110 3.09 -4.76 -9.68
C VAL A 110 3.28 -6.22 -10.07
N SER A 111 4.01 -6.49 -11.15
CA SER A 111 4.34 -7.85 -11.60
C SER A 111 5.06 -8.68 -10.52
N GLU A 112 6.02 -8.11 -9.79
CA GLU A 112 6.67 -8.77 -8.65
C GLU A 112 5.67 -9.05 -7.53
N THR A 113 4.83 -8.09 -7.21
CA THR A 113 3.81 -8.24 -6.16
C THR A 113 2.82 -9.35 -6.52
N LEU A 114 2.40 -9.44 -7.79
CA LEU A 114 1.54 -10.52 -8.29
C LEU A 114 2.23 -11.87 -8.26
N GLU A 115 3.52 -11.97 -8.63
CA GLU A 115 4.29 -13.21 -8.53
C GLU A 115 4.36 -13.72 -7.09
N ARG A 116 4.61 -12.83 -6.12
CA ARG A 116 4.65 -13.16 -4.69
C ARG A 116 3.28 -13.57 -4.13
N LEU A 117 2.21 -12.99 -4.63
CA LEU A 117 0.84 -13.28 -4.19
C LEU A 117 0.23 -14.48 -4.94
N GLY A 118 0.40 -14.60 -6.26
CA GLY A 118 -0.34 -15.53 -7.12
C GLY A 118 -1.86 -15.27 -7.07
N CYS A 119 -2.67 -16.28 -7.36
CA CYS A 119 -4.12 -16.15 -7.32
C CYS A 119 -4.63 -15.85 -5.90
N ARG A 120 -5.66 -15.00 -5.82
CA ARG A 120 -6.37 -14.70 -4.59
C ARG A 120 -7.03 -15.96 -4.02
N LYS A 121 -6.87 -16.17 -2.72
CA LYS A 121 -7.48 -17.27 -1.95
C LYS A 121 -8.67 -16.75 -1.15
N GLN A 122 -9.52 -17.64 -0.71
CA GLN A 122 -10.79 -17.30 -0.02
C GLN A 122 -10.63 -16.37 1.19
N ASN A 123 -9.55 -16.52 1.94
CA ASN A 123 -9.31 -15.73 3.17
C ASN A 123 -8.26 -14.62 2.97
N ASP A 124 -7.85 -14.34 1.74
CA ASP A 124 -6.94 -13.24 1.48
C ASP A 124 -7.66 -11.90 1.66
N PRO A 125 -6.95 -10.86 2.13
CA PRO A 125 -7.48 -9.50 2.11
C PRO A 125 -7.79 -9.07 0.67
N GLU A 126 -8.60 -8.04 0.52
CA GLU A 126 -8.79 -7.38 -0.76
C GLU A 126 -7.56 -6.50 -1.05
N ILE A 127 -6.77 -6.84 -2.06
CA ILE A 127 -5.62 -6.03 -2.48
C ILE A 127 -6.00 -5.18 -3.68
N VAL A 128 -5.68 -3.89 -3.59
CA VAL A 128 -5.95 -2.88 -4.62
C VAL A 128 -4.66 -2.12 -4.90
N PHE A 129 -4.19 -2.16 -6.14
CA PHE A 129 -3.03 -1.38 -6.58
C PHE A 129 -3.41 0.08 -6.80
N ILE A 130 -2.68 0.99 -6.16
CA ILE A 130 -2.89 2.45 -6.22
C ILE A 130 -1.57 3.16 -6.52
N HIS A 131 -1.57 4.50 -6.53
CA HIS A 131 -0.35 5.32 -6.70
C HIS A 131 0.37 5.11 -8.05
N MET A 132 -0.36 4.77 -9.10
CA MET A 132 0.20 4.45 -10.41
C MET A 132 0.86 5.66 -11.08
N ASN A 133 2.08 5.46 -11.58
CA ASN A 133 2.73 6.43 -12.46
C ASN A 133 1.95 6.57 -13.78
N HIS A 134 2.03 7.73 -14.42
CA HIS A 134 1.30 8.02 -15.67
C HIS A 134 1.68 7.10 -16.84
N THR A 135 2.82 6.41 -16.78
CA THR A 135 3.27 5.42 -17.78
C THR A 135 2.73 4.02 -17.53
N ASN A 136 2.14 3.77 -16.33
CA ASN A 136 1.72 2.43 -15.95
C ASN A 136 0.56 1.94 -16.82
N PRO A 137 0.69 0.78 -17.49
CA PRO A 137 -0.35 0.24 -18.36
C PRO A 137 -1.67 -0.08 -17.64
N LEU A 138 -1.68 -0.17 -16.31
CA LEU A 138 -2.89 -0.40 -15.51
C LEU A 138 -3.93 0.73 -15.62
N HIS A 139 -3.56 1.90 -16.16
CA HIS A 139 -4.52 2.97 -16.47
C HIS A 139 -5.48 2.59 -17.61
N ASP A 140 -5.09 1.69 -18.50
CA ASP A 140 -5.95 1.18 -19.56
C ASP A 140 -6.63 -0.12 -19.09
N VAL A 141 -7.93 -0.06 -18.84
CA VAL A 141 -8.75 -1.22 -18.44
C VAL A 141 -8.76 -2.36 -19.46
N ASN A 142 -8.34 -2.09 -20.70
CA ASN A 142 -8.25 -3.08 -21.77
C ASN A 142 -6.82 -3.63 -21.95
N SER A 143 -5.84 -3.19 -21.16
CA SER A 143 -4.49 -3.70 -21.24
C SER A 143 -4.40 -5.17 -20.82
N GLU A 144 -3.39 -5.86 -21.29
CA GLU A 144 -3.10 -7.23 -20.87
C GLU A 144 -2.74 -7.27 -19.38
N GLU A 145 -2.02 -6.28 -18.91
CA GLU A 145 -1.59 -6.12 -17.52
C GLU A 145 -2.78 -5.93 -16.57
N HIS A 146 -3.74 -5.08 -16.93
CA HIS A 146 -4.97 -4.92 -16.14
C HIS A 146 -5.78 -6.22 -16.09
N SER A 147 -5.83 -6.94 -17.22
CA SER A 147 -6.48 -8.24 -17.31
C SER A 147 -5.79 -9.30 -16.45
N GLU A 148 -4.45 -9.26 -16.34
CA GLU A 148 -3.68 -10.16 -15.48
C GLU A 148 -4.01 -9.93 -14.00
N VAL A 149 -4.00 -8.68 -13.54
CA VAL A 149 -4.37 -8.33 -12.15
C VAL A 149 -5.74 -8.88 -11.80
N THR A 150 -6.74 -8.64 -12.66
CA THR A 150 -8.13 -9.04 -12.41
C THR A 150 -8.34 -10.55 -12.53
N ALA A 151 -7.65 -11.23 -13.44
CA ALA A 151 -7.70 -12.69 -13.59
C ALA A 151 -7.13 -13.42 -12.35
N LEU A 152 -6.15 -12.84 -11.69
CA LEU A 152 -5.62 -13.33 -10.41
C LEU A 152 -6.54 -13.03 -9.21
N GLY A 153 -7.62 -12.27 -9.42
CA GLY A 153 -8.61 -11.91 -8.40
C GLY A 153 -8.24 -10.68 -7.57
N TRP A 154 -7.28 -9.89 -8.02
CA TRP A 154 -6.87 -8.63 -7.40
C TRP A 154 -7.54 -7.44 -8.10
N ARG A 155 -7.33 -6.23 -7.60
CA ARG A 155 -7.99 -5.03 -8.12
C ARG A 155 -7.01 -3.92 -8.45
N VAL A 156 -7.37 -3.12 -9.44
CA VAL A 156 -6.73 -1.84 -9.76
C VAL A 156 -7.58 -0.71 -9.17
N GLY A 157 -6.95 0.26 -8.54
CA GLY A 157 -7.63 1.40 -7.94
C GLY A 157 -8.18 2.36 -8.98
N GLU A 158 -9.41 2.81 -8.76
CA GLU A 158 -10.11 3.75 -9.63
C GLU A 158 -10.50 5.01 -8.85
N GLN A 159 -10.54 6.15 -9.54
CA GLN A 159 -10.98 7.40 -8.94
C GLN A 159 -12.44 7.29 -8.47
N GLY A 160 -12.67 7.65 -7.20
CA GLY A 160 -14.01 7.59 -6.60
C GLY A 160 -14.35 6.25 -5.97
N MET A 161 -13.43 5.27 -5.96
CA MET A 161 -13.60 4.01 -5.24
C MET A 161 -13.82 4.28 -3.74
N THR A 162 -14.77 3.58 -3.13
CA THR A 162 -15.10 3.72 -1.71
C THR A 162 -15.06 2.37 -1.01
N PHE A 163 -14.68 2.38 0.27
CA PHE A 163 -14.63 1.19 1.13
C PHE A 163 -15.45 1.45 2.40
N THR A 164 -16.24 0.47 2.77
CA THR A 164 -16.91 0.47 4.09
C THR A 164 -16.01 -0.24 5.09
N LEU A 165 -15.71 0.41 6.19
CA LEU A 165 -14.85 -0.07 7.26
C LEU A 165 -15.61 -0.43 8.54
#